data_62a53d290f44e4ba48a2f412a4733cb5
#
_entry.id   62a53d290f44e4ba48a2f412a4733cb5
#
_cell.length_a   1.000
_cell.length_b   1.000
_cell.length_c   1.000
_cell.angle_alpha   90.00
_cell.angle_beta   90.00
_cell.angle_gamma   90.00
#
_symmetry.space_group_name_H-M   'P 1'
#
loop_
_entity.id
_entity.type
_entity.pdbx_description
1 polymer ?
#
loop_
_entity_poly.entity_id
_entity_poly.type
_entity_poly.pdbx_seq_one_letter_code
_entity_poly.pdbx_strand_id
1 'polypeptide(L)'
;MITGIQVSSFKPMLTTEEDVRSAFFKMKELGCDTVQLQWIDWSVTPDFIAQALKDAGISSVSTQDFYQTVKEHKDYFIRLNQLCGSEWVCVSGIPDSNRTPEGLQAFVKELSEFQKELREQGLKLCFHPRHMEFRPIGQADPVEYLMDHLPEEAALCLDLYHVNHAGLSMEKVIRKYRGKICMVHFKDYRKAGDQEILVPAGQGDTDWKEALKACRETEIPYGFVEQERWEKDPFLCLKEA
;
A
#
# COMPACT_ATOMS: atom_id res chain seq x y z
N MET A 1 0.99 -15.73 5.19
CA MET A 1 0.65 -14.32 4.95
C MET A 1 -0.15 -13.80 6.14
N ILE A 2 0.33 -12.74 6.79
CA ILE A 2 -0.41 -12.01 7.83
C ILE A 2 -1.38 -11.07 7.11
N THR A 3 -2.65 -11.04 7.52
CA THR A 3 -3.67 -10.16 6.93
C THR A 3 -3.95 -8.97 7.84
N GLY A 4 -4.19 -7.82 7.24
CA GLY A 4 -4.46 -6.57 7.94
C GLY A 4 -5.30 -5.61 7.10
N ILE A 5 -5.29 -4.34 7.49
CA ILE A 5 -6.10 -3.28 6.87
C ILE A 5 -5.19 -2.17 6.37
N GLN A 6 -5.44 -1.70 5.14
CA GLN A 6 -4.95 -0.41 4.68
C GLN A 6 -5.87 0.68 5.24
N VAL A 7 -5.32 1.54 6.13
CA VAL A 7 -6.16 2.50 6.86
C VAL A 7 -6.71 3.65 6.02
N SER A 8 -6.20 3.87 4.80
CA SER A 8 -6.80 4.78 3.82
C SER A 8 -8.29 4.51 3.61
N SER A 9 -8.68 3.27 3.83
CA SER A 9 -10.06 2.81 3.85
C SER A 9 -10.96 3.59 4.81
N PHE A 10 -10.39 4.22 5.81
CA PHE A 10 -11.11 4.96 6.86
C PHE A 10 -10.78 6.46 6.86
N LYS A 11 -10.21 6.99 5.79
CA LYS A 11 -9.75 8.38 5.69
C LYS A 11 -10.69 9.43 6.32
N PRO A 12 -12.02 9.41 6.11
CA PRO A 12 -12.92 10.37 6.74
C PRO A 12 -13.01 10.27 8.27
N MET A 13 -12.51 9.17 8.83
CA MET A 13 -12.52 8.87 10.28
C MET A 13 -11.12 8.97 10.89
N LEU A 14 -10.16 9.63 10.20
CA LEU A 14 -8.77 9.77 10.62
C LEU A 14 -8.37 11.25 10.67
N THR A 15 -9.32 12.12 11.08
CA THR A 15 -9.18 13.57 10.98
C THR A 15 -8.75 14.25 12.29
N THR A 16 -8.97 13.60 13.42
CA THR A 16 -8.57 14.08 14.75
C THR A 16 -7.94 12.95 15.56
N GLU A 17 -7.26 13.28 16.65
CA GLU A 17 -6.71 12.29 17.59
C GLU A 17 -7.79 11.35 18.15
N GLU A 18 -8.95 11.87 18.49
CA GLU A 18 -10.09 11.07 18.98
C GLU A 18 -10.62 10.12 17.92
N ASP A 19 -10.76 10.60 16.68
CA ASP A 19 -11.19 9.78 15.53
C ASP A 19 -10.19 8.63 15.28
N VAL A 20 -8.90 8.92 15.23
CA VAL A 20 -7.84 7.93 15.00
C VAL A 20 -7.83 6.88 16.09
N ARG A 21 -7.91 7.29 17.37
CA ARG A 21 -8.01 6.36 18.50
C ARG A 21 -9.23 5.46 18.37
N SER A 22 -10.41 6.07 18.15
CA SER A 22 -11.68 5.35 18.00
C SER A 22 -11.64 4.35 16.83
N ALA A 23 -11.07 4.76 15.69
CA ALA A 23 -10.94 3.90 14.51
C ALA A 23 -10.08 2.69 14.79
N PHE A 24 -8.90 2.86 15.42
CA PHE A 24 -8.02 1.74 15.74
C PHE A 24 -8.66 0.75 16.73
N PHE A 25 -9.33 1.24 17.78
CA PHE A 25 -10.04 0.34 18.68
C PHE A 25 -11.15 -0.45 17.98
N LYS A 26 -11.93 0.19 17.09
CA LYS A 26 -12.95 -0.51 16.29
C LYS A 26 -12.35 -1.54 15.33
N MET A 27 -11.22 -1.22 14.69
CA MET A 27 -10.49 -2.18 13.85
C MET A 27 -10.06 -3.40 14.68
N LYS A 28 -9.54 -3.17 15.89
CA LYS A 28 -9.17 -4.27 16.80
C LYS A 28 -10.35 -5.14 17.22
N GLU A 29 -11.49 -4.54 17.55
CA GLU A 29 -12.72 -5.28 17.87
C GLU A 29 -13.20 -6.18 16.70
N LEU A 30 -12.89 -5.80 15.46
CA LEU A 30 -13.16 -6.59 14.27
C LEU A 30 -12.07 -7.65 13.95
N GLY A 31 -11.07 -7.78 14.83
CA GLY A 31 -10.02 -8.78 14.71
C GLY A 31 -8.80 -8.33 13.90
N CYS A 32 -8.65 -7.03 13.61
CA CYS A 32 -7.48 -6.51 12.94
C CYS A 32 -6.31 -6.39 13.92
N ASP A 33 -5.23 -7.10 13.66
CA ASP A 33 -3.99 -7.05 14.45
C ASP A 33 -2.88 -6.25 13.76
N THR A 34 -3.05 -5.92 12.49
CA THR A 34 -1.97 -5.33 11.67
C THR A 34 -2.54 -4.33 10.68
N VAL A 35 -1.86 -3.20 10.51
CA VAL A 35 -2.25 -2.15 9.56
C VAL A 35 -1.10 -1.68 8.68
N GLN A 36 -1.45 -1.10 7.54
CA GLN A 36 -0.61 -0.19 6.77
C GLN A 36 -1.18 1.22 6.92
N LEU A 37 -0.34 2.18 7.33
CA LEU A 37 -0.77 3.55 7.62
C LEU A 37 -0.77 4.42 6.37
N GLN A 38 -1.88 5.11 6.11
CA GLN A 38 -2.01 6.08 5.01
C GLN A 38 -3.12 7.09 5.30
N TRP A 39 -2.93 8.34 4.88
CA TRP A 39 -3.93 9.40 4.86
C TRP A 39 -4.58 9.71 6.22
N ILE A 40 -3.82 9.57 7.29
CA ILE A 40 -4.17 10.17 8.59
C ILE A 40 -3.92 11.68 8.47
N ASP A 41 -4.82 12.48 9.01
CA ASP A 41 -4.70 13.94 8.95
C ASP A 41 -3.39 14.43 9.58
N TRP A 42 -2.76 15.43 8.96
CA TRP A 42 -1.47 15.97 9.38
C TRP A 42 -1.49 16.64 10.76
N SER A 43 -2.67 16.99 11.28
CA SER A 43 -2.83 17.50 12.66
C SER A 43 -2.59 16.43 13.71
N VAL A 44 -2.67 15.14 13.34
CA VAL A 44 -2.41 14.00 14.23
C VAL A 44 -0.93 13.65 14.19
N THR A 45 -0.25 13.81 15.31
CA THR A 45 1.21 13.64 15.37
C THR A 45 1.65 12.18 15.26
N PRO A 46 2.86 11.90 14.74
CA PRO A 46 3.41 10.54 14.71
C PRO A 46 3.45 9.88 16.10
N ASP A 47 3.77 10.63 17.14
CA ASP A 47 3.81 10.15 18.51
C ASP A 47 2.43 9.70 18.99
N PHE A 48 1.38 10.47 18.68
CA PHE A 48 0.01 10.08 19.01
C PHE A 48 -0.43 8.84 18.24
N ILE A 49 -0.15 8.76 16.92
CA ILE A 49 -0.51 7.59 16.09
C ILE A 49 0.13 6.33 16.66
N ALA A 50 1.43 6.37 16.95
CA ALA A 50 2.15 5.22 17.53
C ALA A 50 1.57 4.81 18.89
N GLN A 51 1.24 5.78 19.75
CA GLN A 51 0.63 5.49 21.05
C GLN A 51 -0.78 4.91 20.90
N ALA A 52 -1.60 5.44 19.99
CA ALA A 52 -2.95 4.94 19.74
C ALA A 52 -2.97 3.51 19.19
N LEU A 53 -2.03 3.17 18.30
CA LEU A 53 -1.82 1.79 17.82
C LEU A 53 -1.44 0.85 18.98
N LYS A 54 -0.49 1.27 19.81
CA LYS A 54 -0.05 0.50 20.97
C LYS A 54 -1.20 0.27 21.96
N ASP A 55 -1.98 1.31 22.26
CA ASP A 55 -3.14 1.23 23.15
C ASP A 55 -4.21 0.27 22.63
N ALA A 56 -4.43 0.26 21.30
CA ALA A 56 -5.35 -0.65 20.64
C ALA A 56 -4.79 -2.08 20.48
N GLY A 57 -3.48 -2.30 20.68
CA GLY A 57 -2.83 -3.58 20.45
C GLY A 57 -2.77 -3.96 18.96
N ILE A 58 -2.53 -2.97 18.10
CA ILE A 58 -2.39 -3.11 16.64
C ILE A 58 -0.94 -2.81 16.27
N SER A 59 -0.34 -3.63 15.40
CA SER A 59 0.98 -3.38 14.81
C SER A 59 0.87 -2.65 13.48
N SER A 60 1.85 -1.82 13.14
CA SER A 60 2.01 -1.27 11.80
C SER A 60 3.19 -1.91 11.09
N VAL A 61 3.04 -2.16 9.79
CA VAL A 61 4.09 -2.75 8.94
C VAL A 61 4.74 -1.69 8.06
N SER A 62 3.98 -0.69 7.67
CA SER A 62 4.40 0.27 6.65
C SER A 62 3.57 1.55 6.77
N THR A 63 4.18 2.66 6.34
CA THR A 63 3.46 3.86 5.91
C THR A 63 3.39 3.89 4.39
N GLN A 64 2.37 4.54 3.81
CA GLN A 64 2.23 4.76 2.37
C GLN A 64 1.74 6.16 2.06
N ASP A 65 2.31 6.79 1.02
CA ASP A 65 1.71 7.95 0.37
C ASP A 65 2.25 8.12 -1.07
N PHE A 66 1.73 9.11 -1.81
CA PHE A 66 2.27 9.47 -3.11
C PHE A 66 3.71 9.97 -2.98
N TYR A 67 4.51 9.70 -4.01
CA TYR A 67 5.93 10.05 -4.02
C TYR A 67 6.21 11.51 -3.61
N GLN A 68 5.44 12.46 -4.15
CA GLN A 68 5.66 13.87 -3.85
C GLN A 68 5.44 14.18 -2.36
N THR A 69 4.37 13.62 -1.77
CA THR A 69 4.08 13.76 -0.33
C THR A 69 5.20 13.17 0.52
N VAL A 70 5.66 11.96 0.19
CA VAL A 70 6.75 11.32 0.94
C VAL A 70 8.04 12.14 0.81
N LYS A 71 8.35 12.65 -0.38
CA LYS A 71 9.53 13.49 -0.64
C LYS A 71 9.52 14.79 0.17
N GLU A 72 8.37 15.46 0.25
CA GLU A 72 8.20 16.72 1.00
C GLU A 72 8.20 16.53 2.51
N HIS A 73 7.80 15.35 2.99
CA HIS A 73 7.62 15.06 4.42
C HIS A 73 8.43 13.84 4.89
N LYS A 74 9.64 13.61 4.34
CA LYS A 74 10.48 12.44 4.63
C LYS A 74 10.65 12.19 6.13
N ASP A 75 10.98 13.20 6.89
CA ASP A 75 11.22 13.10 8.33
C ASP A 75 9.99 12.61 9.11
N TYR A 76 8.78 13.03 8.67
CA TYR A 76 7.54 12.56 9.25
C TYR A 76 7.36 11.05 9.03
N PHE A 77 7.54 10.57 7.79
CA PHE A 77 7.39 9.15 7.47
C PHE A 77 8.45 8.29 8.14
N ILE A 78 9.70 8.74 8.18
CA ILE A 78 10.79 8.06 8.89
C ILE A 78 10.46 7.95 10.39
N ARG A 79 10.12 9.08 11.03
CA ARG A 79 9.77 9.09 12.46
C ARG A 79 8.57 8.21 12.77
N LEU A 80 7.49 8.29 11.98
CA LEU A 80 6.29 7.48 12.20
C LEU A 80 6.61 5.97 12.11
N ASN A 81 7.36 5.55 11.09
CA ASN A 81 7.77 4.14 10.98
C ASN A 81 8.64 3.70 12.16
N GLN A 82 9.60 4.52 12.59
CA GLN A 82 10.47 4.21 13.74
C GLN A 82 9.66 4.07 15.03
N LEU A 83 8.73 4.98 15.30
CA LEU A 83 7.87 4.95 16.49
C LEU A 83 6.93 3.75 16.51
N CYS A 84 6.41 3.35 15.35
CA CYS A 84 5.53 2.20 15.20
C CYS A 84 6.29 0.85 15.11
N GLY A 85 7.61 0.86 14.97
CA GLY A 85 8.40 -0.33 14.67
C GLY A 85 8.10 -0.91 13.29
N SER A 86 7.60 -0.09 12.35
CA SER A 86 7.33 -0.47 10.96
C SER A 86 8.61 -0.58 10.16
N GLU A 87 8.65 -1.50 9.19
CA GLU A 87 9.85 -1.77 8.40
C GLU A 87 9.90 -0.95 7.10
N TRP A 88 8.74 -0.60 6.53
CA TRP A 88 8.65 -0.12 5.16
C TRP A 88 8.10 1.30 5.05
N VAL A 89 8.76 2.14 4.25
CA VAL A 89 8.19 3.38 3.71
C VAL A 89 7.74 3.10 2.28
N CYS A 90 6.43 3.13 2.04
CA CYS A 90 5.84 2.83 0.75
C CYS A 90 5.57 4.11 -0.04
N VAL A 91 6.09 4.14 -1.28
CA VAL A 91 5.91 5.23 -2.23
C VAL A 91 4.96 4.79 -3.34
N SER A 92 3.87 5.52 -3.54
CA SER A 92 2.85 5.20 -4.55
C SER A 92 3.01 6.05 -5.82
N GLY A 93 3.05 5.34 -6.95
CA GLY A 93 2.98 5.89 -8.30
C GLY A 93 4.21 6.66 -8.76
N ILE A 94 4.36 6.75 -10.08
CA ILE A 94 5.36 7.56 -10.75
C ILE A 94 4.73 8.94 -11.03
N PRO A 95 5.36 10.06 -10.61
CA PRO A 95 4.85 11.39 -10.93
C PRO A 95 4.70 11.60 -12.45
N ASP A 96 3.70 12.38 -12.85
CA ASP A 96 3.45 12.63 -14.29
C ASP A 96 4.65 13.28 -14.99
N SER A 97 5.39 14.13 -14.29
CA SER A 97 6.65 14.73 -14.77
C SER A 97 7.74 13.70 -15.09
N ASN A 98 7.67 12.52 -14.50
CA ASN A 98 8.64 11.43 -14.66
C ASN A 98 8.18 10.35 -15.66
N ARG A 99 7.06 10.56 -16.37
CA ARG A 99 6.52 9.61 -17.35
C ARG A 99 7.12 9.77 -18.76
N THR A 100 8.43 9.99 -18.82
CA THR A 100 9.28 9.91 -20.02
C THR A 100 10.43 8.94 -19.76
N PRO A 101 11.14 8.43 -20.78
CA PRO A 101 12.29 7.55 -20.53
C PRO A 101 13.36 8.19 -19.64
N GLU A 102 13.68 9.46 -19.85
CA GLU A 102 14.63 10.21 -19.02
C GLU A 102 14.08 10.49 -17.63
N GLY A 103 12.79 10.79 -17.53
CA GLY A 103 12.09 11.00 -16.26
C GLY A 103 12.06 9.74 -15.42
N LEU A 104 11.84 8.56 -16.03
CA LEU A 104 11.88 7.28 -15.34
C LEU A 104 13.27 6.98 -14.77
N GLN A 105 14.33 7.25 -15.54
CA GLN A 105 15.72 7.12 -15.07
C GLN A 105 16.00 8.05 -13.88
N ALA A 106 15.56 9.31 -13.95
CA ALA A 106 15.71 10.27 -12.86
C ALA A 106 14.94 9.80 -11.61
N PHE A 107 13.73 9.29 -11.77
CA PHE A 107 12.91 8.78 -10.68
C PHE A 107 13.56 7.59 -9.96
N VAL A 108 14.10 6.62 -10.71
CA VAL A 108 14.84 5.49 -10.14
C VAL A 108 16.06 5.96 -9.35
N LYS A 109 16.79 6.94 -9.87
CA LYS A 109 17.94 7.52 -9.17
C LYS A 109 17.51 8.15 -7.84
N GLU A 110 16.45 8.98 -7.84
CA GLU A 110 15.92 9.60 -6.63
C GLU A 110 15.45 8.56 -5.59
N LEU A 111 14.74 7.52 -6.03
CA LEU A 111 14.32 6.43 -5.15
C LEU A 111 15.50 5.63 -4.60
N SER A 112 16.55 5.43 -5.40
CA SER A 112 17.77 4.73 -4.94
C SER A 112 18.53 5.54 -3.89
N GLU A 113 18.56 6.87 -4.02
CA GLU A 113 19.10 7.76 -3.01
C GLU A 113 18.25 7.74 -1.74
N PHE A 114 16.94 7.78 -1.87
CA PHE A 114 16.02 7.67 -0.73
C PHE A 114 16.13 6.32 -0.02
N GLN A 115 16.28 5.20 -0.75
CA GLN A 115 16.53 3.89 -0.13
C GLN A 115 17.81 3.88 0.72
N LYS A 116 18.86 4.58 0.31
CA LYS A 116 20.10 4.70 1.12
C LYS A 116 19.83 5.47 2.42
N GLU A 117 19.11 6.60 2.34
CA GLU A 117 18.70 7.37 3.52
C GLU A 117 17.86 6.50 4.48
N LEU A 118 16.88 5.75 3.96
CA LEU A 118 16.03 4.85 4.76
C LEU A 118 16.85 3.75 5.44
N ARG A 119 17.81 3.15 4.73
CA ARG A 119 18.67 2.11 5.29
C ARG A 119 19.50 2.61 6.47
N GLU A 120 19.99 3.85 6.44
CA GLU A 120 20.70 4.48 7.57
C GLU A 120 19.79 4.64 8.80
N GLN A 121 18.47 4.66 8.60
CA GLN A 121 17.45 4.76 9.63
C GLN A 121 16.86 3.37 10.02
N GLY A 122 17.40 2.27 9.47
CA GLY A 122 16.91 0.92 9.70
C GLY A 122 15.61 0.58 8.97
N LEU A 123 15.25 1.37 7.95
CA LEU A 123 14.02 1.24 7.18
C LEU A 123 14.31 0.82 5.73
N LYS A 124 13.26 0.36 5.03
CA LYS A 124 13.31 -0.07 3.65
C LYS A 124 12.27 0.66 2.80
N LEU A 125 12.56 0.78 1.51
CA LEU A 125 11.65 1.33 0.51
C LEU A 125 10.79 0.22 -0.08
N CYS A 126 9.48 0.43 -0.17
CA CYS A 126 8.67 -0.30 -1.12
C CYS A 126 7.95 0.64 -2.09
N PHE A 127 7.70 0.15 -3.31
CA PHE A 127 7.01 0.89 -4.36
C PHE A 127 5.64 0.28 -4.61
N HIS A 128 4.61 1.13 -4.63
CA HIS A 128 3.22 0.75 -4.91
C HIS A 128 2.84 1.21 -6.31
N PRO A 129 2.87 0.31 -7.32
CA PRO A 129 2.42 0.62 -8.67
C PRO A 129 0.90 0.68 -8.74
N ARG A 130 0.37 1.74 -9.36
CA ARG A 130 -1.04 1.85 -9.76
C ARG A 130 -1.20 1.28 -11.19
N HIS A 131 -2.41 1.19 -11.70
CA HIS A 131 -2.67 0.67 -13.04
C HIS A 131 -1.92 1.40 -14.17
N MET A 132 -1.58 2.68 -13.96
CA MET A 132 -0.82 3.47 -14.94
C MET A 132 0.64 3.01 -15.06
N GLU A 133 1.24 2.48 -14.00
CA GLU A 133 2.63 2.00 -13.98
C GLU A 133 2.81 0.68 -14.73
N PHE A 134 1.71 0.00 -15.08
CA PHE A 134 1.73 -1.18 -15.95
C PHE A 134 1.60 -0.83 -17.45
N ARG A 135 1.59 0.47 -17.80
CA ARG A 135 1.62 0.95 -19.17
C ARG A 135 3.05 1.35 -19.54
N PRO A 136 3.54 1.00 -20.74
CA PRO A 136 4.89 1.34 -21.15
C PRO A 136 5.18 2.85 -21.10
N ILE A 137 6.40 3.19 -20.67
CA ILE A 137 6.99 4.52 -20.83
C ILE A 137 8.10 4.38 -21.87
N GLY A 138 7.86 4.92 -23.07
CA GLY A 138 8.70 4.60 -24.23
C GLY A 138 8.64 3.12 -24.56
N GLN A 139 9.77 2.42 -24.45
CA GLN A 139 9.86 0.96 -24.66
C GLN A 139 9.98 0.16 -23.35
N ALA A 140 10.04 0.83 -22.20
CA ALA A 140 10.20 0.19 -20.91
C ALA A 140 8.86 -0.17 -20.26
N ASP A 141 8.78 -1.35 -19.62
CA ASP A 141 7.82 -1.66 -18.56
C ASP A 141 8.30 -0.93 -17.29
N PRO A 142 7.58 0.07 -16.78
CA PRO A 142 8.09 0.88 -15.66
C PRO A 142 8.30 0.10 -14.37
N VAL A 143 7.44 -0.89 -14.08
CA VAL A 143 7.57 -1.71 -12.86
C VAL A 143 8.80 -2.61 -12.95
N GLU A 144 9.01 -3.23 -14.12
CA GLU A 144 10.20 -4.05 -14.38
C GLU A 144 11.47 -3.20 -14.31
N TYR A 145 11.46 -2.04 -14.97
CA TYR A 145 12.58 -1.12 -14.95
C TYR A 145 12.96 -0.66 -13.52
N LEU A 146 11.95 -0.34 -12.70
CA LEU A 146 12.16 -0.01 -11.28
C LEU A 146 12.81 -1.19 -10.53
N MET A 147 12.27 -2.40 -10.66
CA MET A 147 12.78 -3.56 -9.91
C MET A 147 14.15 -4.03 -10.36
N ASP A 148 14.55 -3.75 -11.59
CA ASP A 148 15.87 -4.08 -12.13
C ASP A 148 16.95 -3.06 -11.74
N HIS A 149 16.57 -1.81 -11.43
CA HIS A 149 17.51 -0.72 -11.21
C HIS A 149 17.50 -0.14 -9.77
N LEU A 150 16.47 -0.44 -8.97
CA LEU A 150 16.48 -0.12 -7.54
C LEU A 150 17.43 -1.04 -6.76
N PRO A 151 17.93 -0.60 -5.59
CA PRO A 151 18.67 -1.47 -4.68
C PRO A 151 17.93 -2.77 -4.37
N GLU A 152 18.68 -3.86 -4.17
CA GLU A 152 18.13 -5.22 -4.01
C GLU A 152 17.11 -5.34 -2.86
N GLU A 153 17.29 -4.57 -1.80
CA GLU A 153 16.40 -4.51 -0.64
C GLU A 153 15.07 -3.77 -0.88
N ALA A 154 14.94 -3.02 -1.98
CA ALA A 154 13.68 -2.40 -2.36
C ALA A 154 12.67 -3.46 -2.82
N ALA A 155 11.40 -3.26 -2.48
CA ALA A 155 10.34 -4.23 -2.77
C ALA A 155 9.09 -3.58 -3.38
N LEU A 156 8.11 -4.41 -3.73
CA LEU A 156 6.80 -4.00 -4.21
C LEU A 156 5.73 -4.16 -3.13
N CYS A 157 4.89 -3.15 -3.00
CA CYS A 157 3.54 -3.25 -2.45
C CYS A 157 2.59 -3.39 -3.64
N LEU A 158 2.16 -4.62 -3.95
CA LEU A 158 1.42 -4.90 -5.18
C LEU A 158 -0.08 -4.84 -4.94
N ASP A 159 -0.76 -3.79 -5.43
CA ASP A 159 -2.21 -3.73 -5.43
C ASP A 159 -2.79 -4.58 -6.56
N LEU A 160 -3.48 -5.66 -6.19
CA LEU A 160 -4.03 -6.64 -7.14
C LEU A 160 -5.21 -6.07 -7.94
N TYR A 161 -5.96 -5.10 -7.40
CA TYR A 161 -6.95 -4.36 -8.16
C TYR A 161 -6.30 -3.58 -9.31
N HIS A 162 -5.18 -2.89 -9.05
CA HIS A 162 -4.49 -2.14 -10.10
C HIS A 162 -3.88 -3.04 -11.18
N VAL A 163 -3.38 -4.22 -10.82
CA VAL A 163 -2.94 -5.24 -11.78
C VAL A 163 -4.11 -5.69 -12.66
N ASN A 164 -5.24 -6.03 -12.05
CA ASN A 164 -6.44 -6.46 -12.76
C ASN A 164 -7.00 -5.35 -13.65
N HIS A 165 -7.07 -4.12 -13.14
CA HIS A 165 -7.54 -2.94 -13.87
C HIS A 165 -6.62 -2.57 -15.06
N ALA A 166 -5.34 -2.91 -15.01
CA ALA A 166 -4.43 -2.82 -16.15
C ALA A 166 -4.64 -3.93 -17.21
N GLY A 167 -5.56 -4.85 -16.98
CA GLY A 167 -5.83 -5.99 -17.86
C GLY A 167 -4.82 -7.13 -17.76
N LEU A 168 -4.02 -7.17 -16.68
CA LEU A 168 -3.00 -8.17 -16.47
C LEU A 168 -3.50 -9.31 -15.56
N SER A 169 -2.92 -10.50 -15.74
CA SER A 169 -3.16 -11.61 -14.82
C SER A 169 -2.43 -11.37 -13.50
N MET A 170 -3.17 -11.25 -12.40
CA MET A 170 -2.62 -11.10 -11.05
C MET A 170 -1.65 -12.24 -10.71
N GLU A 171 -2.03 -13.50 -11.00
CA GLU A 171 -1.17 -14.66 -10.80
C GLU A 171 0.19 -14.51 -11.50
N LYS A 172 0.18 -14.15 -12.79
CA LYS A 172 1.42 -14.03 -13.58
C LYS A 172 2.31 -12.91 -13.05
N VAL A 173 1.73 -11.77 -12.65
CA VAL A 173 2.48 -10.64 -12.08
C VAL A 173 3.07 -11.02 -10.72
N ILE A 174 2.30 -11.68 -9.84
CA ILE A 174 2.80 -12.18 -8.55
C ILE A 174 3.99 -13.12 -8.76
N ARG A 175 3.88 -14.07 -9.69
CA ARG A 175 4.97 -15.03 -9.97
C ARG A 175 6.19 -14.35 -10.61
N LYS A 176 5.98 -13.37 -11.50
CA LYS A 176 7.06 -12.59 -12.14
C LYS A 176 7.94 -11.91 -11.09
N TYR A 177 7.32 -11.33 -10.07
CA TYR A 177 8.03 -10.58 -9.02
C TYR A 177 8.23 -11.38 -7.72
N ARG A 178 8.26 -12.73 -7.81
CA ARG A 178 8.52 -13.58 -6.65
C ARG A 178 9.80 -13.13 -5.92
N GLY A 179 9.71 -13.00 -4.59
CA GLY A 179 10.80 -12.56 -3.73
C GLY A 179 11.04 -11.05 -3.71
N LYS A 180 10.32 -10.29 -4.55
CA LYS A 180 10.37 -8.81 -4.57
C LYS A 180 9.08 -8.16 -4.02
N ILE A 181 8.06 -8.94 -3.69
CA ILE A 181 6.78 -8.43 -3.15
C ILE A 181 6.82 -8.56 -1.63
N CYS A 182 6.80 -7.42 -0.92
CA CYS A 182 6.73 -7.40 0.54
C CYS A 182 5.29 -7.40 1.07
N MET A 183 4.33 -6.90 0.30
CA MET A 183 2.91 -6.88 0.65
C MET A 183 2.02 -6.78 -0.58
N VAL A 184 0.76 -7.16 -0.42
CA VAL A 184 -0.28 -7.01 -1.46
C VAL A 184 -1.49 -6.29 -0.90
N HIS A 185 -2.23 -5.56 -1.76
CA HIS A 185 -3.55 -5.04 -1.44
C HIS A 185 -4.63 -5.91 -2.09
N PHE A 186 -5.66 -6.19 -1.31
CA PHE A 186 -6.89 -6.86 -1.73
C PHE A 186 -8.00 -5.81 -1.80
N LYS A 187 -8.24 -5.30 -2.98
CA LYS A 187 -9.31 -4.33 -3.28
C LYS A 187 -10.22 -4.92 -4.34
N ASP A 188 -11.51 -4.95 -4.06
CA ASP A 188 -12.49 -5.58 -4.94
C ASP A 188 -13.51 -4.56 -5.48
N TYR A 189 -14.09 -4.89 -6.61
CA TYR A 189 -15.06 -4.03 -7.28
C TYR A 189 -16.14 -4.85 -7.95
N ARG A 190 -17.27 -4.21 -8.18
CA ARG A 190 -18.38 -4.72 -9.00
C ARG A 190 -18.63 -3.79 -10.17
N LYS A 191 -18.86 -4.33 -11.34
CA LYS A 191 -19.27 -3.55 -12.51
C LYS A 191 -20.76 -3.23 -12.44
N ALA A 192 -21.10 -1.94 -12.56
CA ALA A 192 -22.46 -1.43 -12.65
C ALA A 192 -22.58 -0.57 -13.92
N GLY A 193 -22.88 -1.22 -15.05
CA GLY A 193 -22.80 -0.61 -16.38
C GLY A 193 -21.34 -0.24 -16.69
N ASP A 194 -21.10 1.04 -17.00
CA ASP A 194 -19.76 1.56 -17.31
C ASP A 194 -18.97 2.01 -16.04
N GLN A 195 -19.56 1.84 -14.85
CA GLN A 195 -18.92 2.24 -13.59
C GLN A 195 -18.39 1.03 -12.83
N GLU A 196 -17.31 1.26 -12.09
CA GLU A 196 -16.80 0.33 -11.08
C GLU A 196 -17.13 0.86 -9.69
N ILE A 197 -17.79 0.01 -8.90
CA ILE A 197 -18.15 0.30 -7.51
C ILE A 197 -17.25 -0.56 -6.63
N LEU A 198 -16.48 0.05 -5.74
CA LEU A 198 -15.69 -0.69 -4.76
C LEU A 198 -16.62 -1.38 -3.77
N VAL A 199 -16.33 -2.65 -3.51
CA VAL A 199 -17.09 -3.50 -2.58
C VAL A 199 -16.13 -4.21 -1.61
N PRO A 200 -16.63 -4.77 -0.50
CA PRO A 200 -15.80 -5.58 0.38
C PRO A 200 -15.05 -6.68 -0.38
N ALA A 201 -13.79 -6.90 -0.03
CA ALA A 201 -12.96 -7.88 -0.71
C ALA A 201 -13.60 -9.28 -0.68
N GLY A 202 -13.68 -9.92 -1.85
CA GLY A 202 -14.35 -11.19 -2.02
C GLY A 202 -15.85 -11.12 -2.35
N GLN A 203 -16.44 -9.91 -2.40
CA GLN A 203 -17.85 -9.71 -2.77
C GLN A 203 -18.03 -9.06 -4.16
N GLY A 204 -16.94 -8.85 -4.87
CA GLY A 204 -16.93 -8.24 -6.19
C GLY A 204 -16.82 -9.25 -7.33
N ASP A 205 -16.41 -8.72 -8.48
CA ASP A 205 -16.26 -9.48 -9.72
C ASP A 205 -14.84 -10.04 -9.91
N THR A 206 -13.93 -9.81 -8.95
CA THR A 206 -12.54 -10.27 -9.05
C THR A 206 -12.43 -11.77 -8.76
N ASP A 207 -11.86 -12.54 -9.70
CA ASP A 207 -11.50 -13.94 -9.44
C ASP A 207 -10.19 -14.03 -8.64
N TRP A 208 -10.32 -14.21 -7.34
CA TRP A 208 -9.21 -14.28 -6.39
C TRP A 208 -8.48 -15.62 -6.35
N LYS A 209 -9.06 -16.68 -6.90
CA LYS A 209 -8.58 -18.06 -6.68
C LYS A 209 -7.11 -18.27 -6.99
N GLU A 210 -6.71 -17.99 -8.23
CA GLU A 210 -5.33 -18.21 -8.66
C GLU A 210 -4.35 -17.15 -8.09
N ALA A 211 -4.83 -15.92 -7.85
CA ALA A 211 -4.05 -14.89 -7.19
C ALA A 211 -3.71 -15.26 -5.74
N LEU A 212 -4.69 -15.70 -4.94
CA LEU A 212 -4.47 -16.15 -3.57
C LEU A 212 -3.57 -17.39 -3.49
N LYS A 213 -3.70 -18.31 -4.46
CA LYS A 213 -2.80 -19.45 -4.57
C LYS A 213 -1.37 -18.99 -4.84
N ALA A 214 -1.17 -18.08 -5.80
CA ALA A 214 0.13 -17.51 -6.12
C ALA A 214 0.74 -16.78 -4.92
N CYS A 215 -0.03 -15.96 -4.19
CA CYS A 215 0.44 -15.30 -2.98
C CYS A 215 0.98 -16.28 -1.92
N ARG A 216 0.28 -17.43 -1.72
CA ARG A 216 0.74 -18.47 -0.79
C ARG A 216 2.01 -19.16 -1.28
N GLU A 217 2.05 -19.56 -2.54
CA GLU A 217 3.20 -20.28 -3.14
C GLU A 217 4.46 -19.41 -3.29
N THR A 218 4.30 -18.10 -3.37
CA THR A 218 5.42 -17.15 -3.41
C THR A 218 5.78 -16.58 -2.03
N GLU A 219 5.08 -17.04 -0.98
CA GLU A 219 5.34 -16.72 0.42
C GLU A 219 5.28 -15.21 0.73
N ILE A 220 4.33 -14.48 0.11
CA ILE A 220 4.13 -13.05 0.41
C ILE A 220 3.79 -12.89 1.89
N PRO A 221 4.55 -12.05 2.64
CA PRO A 221 4.39 -11.99 4.10
C PRO A 221 3.11 -11.29 4.54
N TYR A 222 2.68 -10.22 3.85
CA TYR A 222 1.55 -9.39 4.27
C TYR A 222 0.51 -9.20 3.17
N GLY A 223 -0.76 -9.11 3.58
CA GLY A 223 -1.88 -8.75 2.70
C GLY A 223 -2.83 -7.79 3.42
N PHE A 224 -3.17 -6.68 2.77
CA PHE A 224 -4.03 -5.65 3.34
C PHE A 224 -5.32 -5.52 2.55
N VAL A 225 -6.46 -5.62 3.25
CA VAL A 225 -7.76 -5.26 2.67
C VAL A 225 -7.83 -3.74 2.55
N GLU A 226 -8.26 -3.26 1.38
CA GLU A 226 -8.41 -1.85 1.09
C GLU A 226 -9.74 -1.57 0.38
N GLN A 227 -10.45 -0.54 0.85
CA GLN A 227 -11.64 -0.02 0.18
C GLN A 227 -11.80 1.47 0.52
N GLU A 228 -11.53 2.38 -0.41
CA GLU A 228 -11.50 3.84 -0.14
C GLU A 228 -12.87 4.52 -0.36
N ARG A 229 -13.82 3.83 -0.96
CA ARG A 229 -15.19 4.33 -1.22
C ARG A 229 -16.21 3.31 -0.76
N TRP A 230 -17.25 3.78 -0.09
CA TRP A 230 -18.24 2.95 0.59
C TRP A 230 -19.66 3.34 0.20
N GLU A 231 -20.52 2.36 0.08
CA GLU A 231 -21.97 2.57 0.00
C GLU A 231 -22.66 2.49 1.38
N LYS A 232 -21.94 1.99 2.40
CA LYS A 232 -22.42 1.82 3.78
C LYS A 232 -21.27 2.07 4.77
N ASP A 233 -21.53 1.91 6.06
CA ASP A 233 -20.51 2.10 7.10
C ASP A 233 -19.24 1.29 6.82
N PRO A 234 -18.04 1.92 6.83
CA PRO A 234 -16.77 1.26 6.52
C PRO A 234 -16.44 0.07 7.41
N PHE A 235 -16.81 0.12 8.70
CA PHE A 235 -16.57 -0.99 9.63
C PHE A 235 -17.46 -2.20 9.35
N LEU A 236 -18.69 -1.95 8.83
CA LEU A 236 -19.52 -3.06 8.33
C LEU A 236 -18.91 -3.70 7.08
N CYS A 237 -18.39 -2.88 6.16
CA CYS A 237 -17.68 -3.37 4.97
C CYS A 237 -16.45 -4.21 5.35
N LEU A 238 -15.66 -3.73 6.33
CA LEU A 238 -14.50 -4.47 6.82
C LEU A 238 -14.89 -5.84 7.42
N LYS A 239 -16.00 -5.89 8.15
CA LYS A 239 -16.48 -7.16 8.73
C LYS A 239 -16.92 -8.17 7.67
N GLU A 240 -17.28 -7.70 6.48
CA GLU A 240 -17.75 -8.53 5.37
C GLU A 240 -16.62 -8.95 4.43
N ALA A 241 -15.45 -8.30 4.49
CA ALA A 241 -14.23 -8.64 3.74
C ALA A 241 -13.45 -9.77 4.42
#